data_8f9aa1e89e19816a37fa5edeaadf4c56
#
_entry.id   8f9aa1e89e19816a37fa5edeaadf4c56
#
_cell.length_a   1.000
_cell.length_b   1.000
_cell.length_c   1.000
_cell.angle_alpha   90.00
_cell.angle_beta   90.00
_cell.angle_gamma   90.00
#
_symmetry.space_group_name_H-M   'P 1'
#
loop_
_entity.id
_entity.type
_entity.pdbx_description
1 polymer ?
#
loop_
_entity_poly.entity_id
_entity_poly.type
_entity_poly.pdbx_seq_one_letter_code
_entity_poly.pdbx_strand_id
1 'polypeptide(L)'
;MFDKVPDVDKYLEEHQQYSMLLSNHGVQVHQLSDHVHRNRDLLERLPNLAYMHDTAVISTHGAIVSKMSSRGRCHEEIVVREALTDLGIPILYEPGEGEAFEGCLLLTPKTVFVADTERHSKYSIKRFINFILSYFEEVIYAQIPQERRFMHPDMVLNRITDHLMVYYPPAFLQTFFITREKNIPIDIKAWMNERKVDLVPISDKEQTQWGCSFVPLSQGVIINYDISLTSNTTHLLEQEGVRFIHFHPDALLAGGGSLRCLTMRIWRDDA
;
A
#
# COMPACT_ATOMS: atom_id res chain seq x y z
N MET A 1 -9.72 8.74 -7.22
CA MET A 1 -11.00 9.50 -7.30
C MET A 1 -12.04 8.74 -6.50
N PHE A 2 -12.84 9.45 -5.74
CA PHE A 2 -13.91 8.87 -4.94
C PHE A 2 -14.90 8.07 -5.83
N ASP A 3 -15.36 6.93 -5.35
CA ASP A 3 -16.34 6.10 -6.07
C ASP A 3 -17.74 6.73 -6.05
N LYS A 4 -18.05 7.39 -4.92
CA LYS A 4 -19.28 8.19 -4.73
C LYS A 4 -18.91 9.44 -3.95
N VAL A 5 -19.75 10.46 -4.03
CA VAL A 5 -19.63 11.63 -3.16
C VAL A 5 -20.06 11.20 -1.76
N PRO A 6 -19.15 11.10 -0.79
CA PRO A 6 -19.49 10.73 0.57
C PRO A 6 -20.23 11.86 1.28
N ASP A 7 -20.93 11.56 2.35
CA ASP A 7 -21.29 12.54 3.36
C ASP A 7 -20.00 13.08 3.98
N VAL A 8 -19.70 14.35 3.74
CA VAL A 8 -18.39 14.93 4.11
C VAL A 8 -18.22 14.99 5.63
N ASP A 9 -19.26 15.35 6.38
CA ASP A 9 -19.19 15.47 7.84
C ASP A 9 -18.93 14.10 8.47
N LYS A 10 -19.65 13.10 8.00
CA LYS A 10 -19.48 11.72 8.45
C LYS A 10 -18.12 11.13 8.04
N TYR A 11 -17.64 11.45 6.85
CA TYR A 11 -16.30 11.05 6.39
C TYR A 11 -15.20 11.62 7.29
N LEU A 12 -15.31 12.90 7.66
CA LEU A 12 -14.36 13.56 8.57
C LEU A 12 -14.42 12.96 9.98
N GLU A 13 -15.62 12.66 10.47
CA GLU A 13 -15.81 12.00 11.77
C GLU A 13 -15.15 10.61 11.79
N GLU A 14 -15.42 9.77 10.80
CA GLU A 14 -14.82 8.44 10.68
C GLU A 14 -13.29 8.51 10.52
N HIS A 15 -12.79 9.47 9.73
CA HIS A 15 -11.35 9.69 9.59
C HIS A 15 -10.71 10.09 10.93
N GLN A 16 -11.37 10.93 11.72
CA GLN A 16 -10.90 11.29 13.06
C GLN A 16 -10.92 10.09 14.01
N GLN A 17 -12.00 9.29 13.99
CA GLN A 17 -12.10 8.05 14.77
C GLN A 17 -10.97 7.08 14.42
N TYR A 18 -10.66 6.94 13.12
CA TYR A 18 -9.55 6.11 12.68
C TYR A 18 -8.19 6.64 13.15
N SER A 19 -7.96 7.96 13.09
CA SER A 19 -6.74 8.60 13.60
C SER A 19 -6.60 8.38 15.12
N MET A 20 -7.69 8.47 15.87
CA MET A 20 -7.70 8.17 17.30
C MET A 20 -7.44 6.68 17.58
N LEU A 21 -7.99 5.78 16.77
CA LEU A 21 -7.73 4.34 16.87
C LEU A 21 -6.24 4.05 16.73
N LEU A 22 -5.58 4.61 15.73
CA LEU A 22 -4.12 4.50 15.54
C LEU A 22 -3.36 5.01 16.77
N SER A 23 -3.68 6.20 17.26
CA SER A 23 -3.03 6.82 18.40
C SER A 23 -3.20 6.00 19.69
N ASN A 24 -4.39 5.44 19.91
CA ASN A 24 -4.69 4.57 21.06
C ASN A 24 -3.89 3.25 21.05
N HIS A 25 -3.36 2.87 19.87
CA HIS A 25 -2.49 1.71 19.69
C HIS A 25 -1.01 2.09 19.56
N GLY A 26 -0.63 3.29 20.03
CA GLY A 26 0.76 3.74 20.12
C GLY A 26 1.34 4.28 18.83
N VAL A 27 0.52 4.52 17.79
CA VAL A 27 0.99 5.12 16.54
C VAL A 27 1.02 6.64 16.67
N GLN A 28 2.16 7.25 16.38
CA GLN A 28 2.24 8.71 16.22
C GLN A 28 1.65 9.08 14.86
N VAL A 29 0.53 9.80 14.87
CA VAL A 29 -0.16 10.24 13.66
C VAL A 29 0.28 11.66 13.31
N HIS A 30 0.80 11.83 12.10
CA HIS A 30 1.13 13.12 11.50
C HIS A 30 0.06 13.51 10.49
N GLN A 31 -0.47 14.72 10.58
CA GLN A 31 -1.38 15.26 9.58
C GLN A 31 -0.58 15.88 8.45
N LEU A 32 -0.91 15.55 7.20
CA LEU A 32 -0.20 16.07 6.03
C LEU A 32 -0.14 17.60 6.03
N SER A 33 -1.22 18.27 6.41
CA SER A 33 -1.32 19.73 6.48
C SER A 33 -0.29 20.40 7.40
N ASP A 34 0.19 19.69 8.41
CA ASP A 34 1.16 20.22 9.37
C ASP A 34 2.57 20.32 8.78
N HIS A 35 2.82 19.56 7.72
CA HIS A 35 4.13 19.42 7.04
C HIS A 35 4.17 20.06 5.65
N VAL A 36 3.10 20.79 5.26
CA VAL A 36 3.01 21.49 3.96
C VAL A 36 2.88 22.99 4.22
N HIS A 37 3.91 23.75 3.87
CA HIS A 37 4.01 25.17 4.15
C HIS A 37 3.95 26.04 2.90
N ARG A 38 4.60 25.61 1.82
CA ARG A 38 4.74 26.37 0.56
C ARG A 38 3.62 26.05 -0.44
N ASN A 39 3.14 24.81 -0.45
CA ASN A 39 2.17 24.33 -1.42
C ASN A 39 0.77 24.16 -0.81
N ARG A 40 0.36 25.00 0.16
CA ARG A 40 -0.96 24.92 0.81
C ARG A 40 -2.11 25.10 -0.17
N ASP A 41 -2.03 26.07 -1.08
CA ASP A 41 -3.06 26.30 -2.11
C ASP A 41 -3.19 25.09 -3.07
N LEU A 42 -2.11 24.35 -3.27
CA LEU A 42 -2.15 23.12 -4.06
C LEU A 42 -2.80 21.99 -3.26
N LEU A 43 -2.42 21.82 -1.99
CA LEU A 43 -3.00 20.82 -1.08
C LEU A 43 -4.53 20.94 -1.02
N GLU A 44 -5.06 22.15 -0.88
CA GLU A 44 -6.51 22.40 -0.82
C GLU A 44 -7.26 21.99 -2.10
N ARG A 45 -6.57 21.91 -3.23
CA ARG A 45 -7.14 21.50 -4.53
C ARG A 45 -7.00 20.01 -4.84
N LEU A 46 -6.36 19.25 -3.96
CA LEU A 46 -6.06 17.83 -4.14
C LEU A 46 -6.81 16.95 -3.12
N PRO A 47 -8.14 16.83 -3.20
CA PRO A 47 -8.95 16.13 -2.20
C PRO A 47 -8.60 14.62 -2.10
N ASN A 48 -8.00 14.04 -3.15
CA ASN A 48 -7.59 12.64 -3.12
C ASN A 48 -6.34 12.39 -2.27
N LEU A 49 -5.64 13.42 -1.78
CA LEU A 49 -4.59 13.30 -0.75
C LEU A 49 -5.13 12.84 0.61
N ALA A 50 -6.43 12.64 0.77
CA ALA A 50 -6.98 11.81 1.85
C ALA A 50 -6.45 10.36 1.78
N TYR A 51 -6.10 9.88 0.58
CA TYR A 51 -5.52 8.54 0.35
C TYR A 51 -4.01 8.65 0.21
N MET A 52 -3.31 8.43 1.34
CA MET A 52 -1.86 8.66 1.44
C MET A 52 -1.00 7.44 1.08
N HIS A 53 -1.57 6.23 1.14
CA HIS A 53 -0.76 5.00 1.03
C HIS A 53 -0.02 4.86 -0.29
N ASP A 54 -0.68 5.21 -1.38
CA ASP A 54 -0.17 5.08 -2.75
C ASP A 54 0.70 6.26 -3.18
N THR A 55 0.82 7.31 -2.35
CA THR A 55 1.59 8.51 -2.69
C THR A 55 3.08 8.37 -2.47
N ALA A 56 3.50 7.53 -1.51
CA ALA A 56 4.89 7.17 -1.32
C ALA A 56 5.04 5.87 -0.52
N VAL A 57 6.17 5.20 -0.71
CA VAL A 57 6.63 4.04 0.08
C VAL A 57 7.93 4.41 0.76
N ILE A 58 7.97 4.30 2.09
CA ILE A 58 9.14 4.67 2.89
C ILE A 58 9.97 3.42 3.18
N SER A 59 11.26 3.52 2.87
CA SER A 59 12.26 2.49 3.13
C SER A 59 13.38 3.02 4.02
N THR A 60 14.27 2.16 4.48
CA THR A 60 15.49 2.54 5.20
C THR A 60 16.46 3.39 4.34
N HIS A 61 16.29 3.37 3.02
CA HIS A 61 17.10 4.15 2.08
C HIS A 61 16.46 5.49 1.71
N GLY A 62 15.22 5.74 2.12
CA GLY A 62 14.45 6.93 1.80
C GLY A 62 13.10 6.62 1.14
N ALA A 63 12.42 7.67 0.75
CA ALA A 63 11.08 7.61 0.17
C ALA A 63 11.11 7.31 -1.34
N ILE A 64 10.28 6.35 -1.75
CA ILE A 64 9.93 6.09 -3.15
C ILE A 64 8.63 6.85 -3.39
N VAL A 65 8.73 8.04 -3.98
CA VAL A 65 7.57 8.90 -4.26
C VAL A 65 6.86 8.39 -5.50
N SER A 66 5.55 8.37 -5.45
CA SER A 66 4.69 7.98 -6.57
C SER A 66 4.37 9.19 -7.46
N LYS A 67 4.05 8.92 -8.72
CA LYS A 67 3.50 9.88 -9.65
C LYS A 67 2.23 9.31 -10.26
N MET A 68 1.13 10.00 -9.98
CA MET A 68 -0.21 9.49 -10.27
C MET A 68 -0.52 9.47 -11.76
N SER A 69 -1.16 8.39 -12.23
CA SER A 69 -1.64 8.22 -13.60
C SER A 69 -2.91 9.04 -13.86
N SER A 70 -3.72 9.24 -12.82
CA SER A 70 -5.01 9.94 -12.91
C SER A 70 -4.83 11.46 -12.96
N ARG A 71 -5.48 12.11 -13.94
CA ARG A 71 -5.45 13.58 -14.06
C ARG A 71 -5.96 14.30 -12.80
N GLY A 72 -6.91 13.70 -12.06
CA GLY A 72 -7.45 14.29 -10.83
C GLY A 72 -6.50 14.22 -9.64
N ARG A 73 -5.34 13.55 -9.81
CA ARG A 73 -4.30 13.38 -8.79
C ARG A 73 -2.93 13.94 -9.24
N CYS A 74 -2.89 14.63 -10.38
CA CYS A 74 -1.67 15.27 -10.86
C CYS A 74 -1.14 16.27 -9.83
N HIS A 75 0.17 16.27 -9.63
CA HIS A 75 0.90 17.18 -8.72
C HIS A 75 0.78 16.82 -7.23
N GLU A 76 0.17 15.69 -6.86
CA GLU A 76 0.20 15.19 -5.48
C GLU A 76 1.65 14.97 -5.01
N GLU A 77 2.52 14.52 -5.91
CA GLU A 77 3.95 14.31 -5.65
C GLU A 77 4.69 15.57 -5.15
N ILE A 78 4.24 16.76 -5.55
CA ILE A 78 4.84 18.04 -5.10
C ILE A 78 4.57 18.26 -3.62
N VAL A 79 3.33 18.05 -3.20
CA VAL A 79 2.87 18.21 -1.81
C VAL A 79 3.50 17.14 -0.91
N VAL A 80 3.47 15.88 -1.36
CA VAL A 80 4.03 14.75 -0.63
C VAL A 80 5.55 14.91 -0.42
N ARG A 81 6.28 15.33 -1.46
CA ARG A 81 7.71 15.60 -1.36
C ARG A 81 8.03 16.71 -0.36
N GLU A 82 7.24 17.79 -0.33
CA GLU A 82 7.40 18.84 0.66
C GLU A 82 7.23 18.29 2.09
N ALA A 83 6.17 17.55 2.34
CA ALA A 83 5.91 16.98 3.66
C ALA A 83 7.00 15.98 4.09
N LEU A 84 7.44 15.10 3.19
CA LEU A 84 8.54 14.17 3.48
C LEU A 84 9.85 14.90 3.79
N THR A 85 10.13 16.00 3.08
CA THR A 85 11.30 16.82 3.33
C THR A 85 11.24 17.52 4.67
N ASP A 86 10.06 18.04 5.06
CA ASP A 86 9.84 18.66 6.37
C ASP A 86 10.02 17.66 7.51
N LEU A 87 9.60 16.41 7.28
CA LEU A 87 9.81 15.28 8.21
C LEU A 87 11.26 14.75 8.22
N GLY A 88 12.17 15.32 7.42
CA GLY A 88 13.55 14.88 7.34
C GLY A 88 13.77 13.57 6.58
N ILE A 89 12.79 13.10 5.79
CA ILE A 89 12.86 11.86 5.03
C ILE A 89 13.45 12.15 3.64
N PRO A 90 14.61 11.58 3.29
CA PRO A 90 15.22 11.80 1.99
C PRO A 90 14.40 11.12 0.88
N ILE A 91 14.36 11.73 -0.30
CA ILE A 91 13.73 11.14 -1.48
C ILE A 91 14.75 10.21 -2.16
N LEU A 92 14.41 8.93 -2.19
CA LEU A 92 15.21 7.89 -2.85
C LEU A 92 14.92 7.81 -4.35
N TYR A 93 13.62 7.83 -4.70
CA TYR A 93 13.17 7.66 -6.08
C TYR A 93 11.93 8.51 -6.36
N GLU A 94 11.90 9.07 -7.55
CA GLU A 94 10.75 9.76 -8.11
C GLU A 94 10.65 9.44 -9.62
N PRO A 95 9.44 9.11 -10.14
CA PRO A 95 9.24 8.90 -11.58
C PRO A 95 9.56 10.15 -12.39
N GLY A 96 10.05 9.96 -13.61
CA GLY A 96 10.37 11.04 -14.52
C GLY A 96 9.15 11.76 -15.09
N GLU A 97 9.39 12.77 -15.90
CA GLU A 97 8.33 13.47 -16.62
C GLU A 97 7.62 12.50 -17.58
N GLY A 98 6.28 12.53 -17.60
CA GLY A 98 5.46 11.65 -18.43
C GLY A 98 5.38 10.21 -17.96
N GLU A 99 6.01 9.84 -16.83
CA GLU A 99 5.89 8.52 -16.23
C GLU A 99 4.78 8.49 -15.17
N ALA A 100 4.13 7.33 -15.02
CA ALA A 100 3.21 7.04 -13.94
C ALA A 100 3.70 5.78 -13.18
N PHE A 101 3.83 5.91 -11.85
CA PHE A 101 4.19 4.82 -10.95
C PHE A 101 3.52 5.06 -9.60
N GLU A 102 2.61 4.18 -9.19
CA GLU A 102 1.79 4.32 -7.98
C GLU A 102 2.16 3.26 -6.93
N GLY A 103 3.45 3.21 -6.57
CA GLY A 103 3.95 2.46 -5.42
C GLY A 103 4.36 1.01 -5.67
N CYS A 104 4.86 0.41 -4.61
CA CYS A 104 5.30 -0.98 -4.48
C CYS A 104 5.06 -1.43 -3.04
N LEU A 105 5.34 -2.70 -2.73
CA LEU A 105 5.38 -3.18 -1.35
C LEU A 105 6.81 -3.57 -0.96
N LEU A 106 7.20 -3.23 0.25
CA LEU A 106 8.41 -3.76 0.85
C LEU A 106 8.03 -5.03 1.62
N LEU A 107 8.38 -6.19 1.08
CA LEU A 107 8.08 -7.48 1.71
C LEU A 107 9.07 -7.80 2.82
N THR A 108 10.32 -7.50 2.59
CA THR A 108 11.40 -7.61 3.57
C THR A 108 12.35 -6.41 3.43
N PRO A 109 13.34 -6.21 4.32
CA PRO A 109 14.38 -5.21 4.11
C PRO A 109 15.17 -5.36 2.80
N LYS A 110 15.09 -6.53 2.14
CA LYS A 110 15.84 -6.89 0.93
C LYS A 110 14.98 -7.07 -0.31
N THR A 111 13.65 -7.26 -0.15
CA THR A 111 12.74 -7.68 -1.21
C THR A 111 11.65 -6.65 -1.47
N VAL A 112 11.57 -6.18 -2.70
CA VAL A 112 10.50 -5.29 -3.16
C VAL A 112 9.52 -6.08 -4.03
N PHE A 113 8.22 -5.91 -3.80
CA PHE A 113 7.16 -6.44 -4.66
C PHE A 113 6.60 -5.32 -5.54
N VAL A 114 6.57 -5.55 -6.84
CA VAL A 114 6.03 -4.64 -7.86
C VAL A 114 4.93 -5.38 -8.63
N ALA A 115 3.72 -4.85 -8.60
CA ALA A 115 2.63 -5.33 -9.43
C ALA A 115 2.47 -4.45 -10.68
N ASP A 116 2.36 -5.06 -11.86
CA ASP A 116 2.04 -4.35 -13.10
C ASP A 116 0.55 -4.06 -13.15
N THR A 117 0.16 -2.87 -12.70
CA THR A 117 -1.23 -2.43 -12.60
C THR A 117 -1.59 -1.44 -13.72
N GLU A 118 -2.89 -1.17 -13.91
CA GLU A 118 -3.37 -0.14 -14.85
C GLU A 118 -2.83 1.28 -14.54
N ARG A 119 -2.25 1.48 -13.32
CA ARG A 119 -1.74 2.75 -12.83
C ARG A 119 -0.28 3.02 -13.17
N HIS A 120 0.40 2.00 -13.70
CA HIS A 120 1.81 2.12 -14.05
C HIS A 120 1.99 2.22 -15.56
N SER A 121 2.93 3.05 -16.00
CA SER A 121 3.43 2.94 -17.35
C SER A 121 4.46 1.81 -17.43
N LYS A 122 4.44 1.01 -18.51
CA LYS A 122 5.38 -0.11 -18.68
C LYS A 122 6.85 0.33 -18.61
N TYR A 123 7.12 1.52 -19.07
CA TYR A 123 8.48 2.08 -19.02
C TYR A 123 8.88 2.44 -17.59
N SER A 124 7.98 3.00 -16.79
CA SER A 124 8.27 3.39 -15.40
C SER A 124 8.58 2.17 -14.52
N ILE A 125 7.85 1.06 -14.69
CA ILE A 125 8.14 -0.19 -13.96
C ILE A 125 9.55 -0.68 -14.26
N LYS A 126 9.94 -0.77 -15.54
CA LYS A 126 11.27 -1.23 -15.92
C LYS A 126 12.37 -0.33 -15.36
N ARG A 127 12.17 0.98 -15.46
CA ARG A 127 13.11 1.97 -14.91
C ARG A 127 13.22 1.85 -13.40
N PHE A 128 12.07 1.73 -12.71
CA PHE A 128 12.04 1.55 -11.27
C PHE A 128 12.78 0.28 -10.83
N ILE A 129 12.50 -0.86 -11.46
CA ILE A 129 13.15 -2.14 -11.12
C ILE A 129 14.67 -2.03 -11.29
N ASN A 130 15.14 -1.46 -12.39
CA ASN A 130 16.58 -1.27 -12.61
C ASN A 130 17.22 -0.35 -11.56
N PHE A 131 16.52 0.70 -11.15
CA PHE A 131 17.00 1.63 -10.13
C PHE A 131 17.02 0.97 -8.75
N ILE A 132 15.90 0.37 -8.35
CA ILE A 132 15.70 -0.12 -6.98
C ILE A 132 16.63 -1.29 -6.63
N LEU A 133 17.05 -2.09 -7.61
CA LEU A 133 18.06 -3.14 -7.45
C LEU A 133 19.45 -2.60 -7.07
N SER A 134 19.66 -1.28 -7.05
CA SER A 134 20.86 -0.67 -6.48
C SER A 134 20.81 -0.56 -4.95
N TYR A 135 19.64 -0.70 -4.36
CA TYR A 135 19.38 -0.54 -2.94
C TYR A 135 18.81 -1.82 -2.30
N PHE A 136 18.13 -2.65 -3.07
CA PHE A 136 17.54 -3.91 -2.64
C PHE A 136 18.18 -5.08 -3.39
N GLU A 137 18.19 -6.24 -2.75
CA GLU A 137 18.83 -7.44 -3.34
C GLU A 137 17.96 -8.05 -4.44
N GLU A 138 16.63 -7.97 -4.29
CA GLU A 138 15.69 -8.68 -5.15
C GLU A 138 14.36 -7.95 -5.33
N VAL A 139 13.75 -8.17 -6.48
CA VAL A 139 12.40 -7.70 -6.82
C VAL A 139 11.55 -8.90 -7.21
N ILE A 140 10.35 -8.99 -6.66
CA ILE A 140 9.28 -9.85 -7.17
C ILE A 140 8.39 -8.98 -8.02
N TYR A 141 8.35 -9.26 -9.31
CA TYR A 141 7.51 -8.58 -10.28
C TYR A 141 6.34 -9.46 -10.69
N ALA A 142 5.12 -8.99 -10.50
CA ALA A 142 3.90 -9.72 -10.86
C ALA A 142 3.12 -9.00 -11.96
N GLN A 143 2.82 -9.71 -13.03
CA GLN A 143 1.81 -9.29 -13.99
C GLN A 143 0.44 -9.67 -13.46
N ILE A 144 -0.43 -8.69 -13.36
CA ILE A 144 -1.79 -8.85 -12.83
C ILE A 144 -2.81 -8.30 -13.82
N PRO A 145 -4.12 -8.64 -13.71
CA PRO A 145 -5.14 -8.08 -14.59
C PRO A 145 -5.18 -6.55 -14.50
N GLN A 146 -5.29 -5.90 -15.67
CA GLN A 146 -5.35 -4.44 -15.80
C GLN A 146 -6.77 -3.95 -15.51
N GLU A 147 -7.19 -4.10 -14.25
CA GLU A 147 -8.52 -3.75 -13.75
C GLU A 147 -8.40 -2.84 -12.53
N ARG A 148 -9.33 -1.90 -12.38
CA ARG A 148 -9.37 -0.96 -11.26
C ARG A 148 -9.32 -1.65 -9.88
N ARG A 149 -9.93 -2.82 -9.73
CA ARG A 149 -9.91 -3.59 -8.48
C ARG A 149 -8.52 -4.07 -8.06
N PHE A 150 -7.53 -3.99 -8.97
CA PHE A 150 -6.14 -4.36 -8.74
C PHE A 150 -5.19 -3.19 -8.93
N MET A 151 -5.70 -1.95 -8.77
CA MET A 151 -4.95 -0.74 -9.11
C MET A 151 -3.65 -0.54 -8.30
N HIS A 152 -3.53 -1.13 -7.12
CA HIS A 152 -2.33 -1.05 -6.27
C HIS A 152 -1.89 -2.43 -5.78
N PRO A 153 -0.59 -2.63 -5.49
CA PRO A 153 -0.05 -3.93 -5.08
C PRO A 153 -0.71 -4.55 -3.84
N ASP A 154 -1.11 -3.72 -2.87
CA ASP A 154 -1.77 -4.13 -1.64
C ASP A 154 -3.20 -4.63 -1.81
N MET A 155 -3.76 -4.50 -3.02
CA MET A 155 -5.05 -5.10 -3.38
C MET A 155 -4.96 -6.61 -3.65
N VAL A 156 -3.75 -7.13 -3.88
CA VAL A 156 -3.53 -8.54 -4.26
C VAL A 156 -2.61 -9.30 -3.31
N LEU A 157 -1.78 -8.59 -2.54
CA LEU A 157 -0.83 -9.17 -1.58
C LEU A 157 -0.62 -8.20 -0.43
N ASN A 158 -0.58 -8.70 0.81
CA ASN A 158 -0.15 -7.91 1.94
C ASN A 158 0.47 -8.78 3.04
N ARG A 159 1.45 -8.21 3.73
CA ARG A 159 2.19 -8.89 4.78
C ARG A 159 1.53 -8.65 6.15
N ILE A 160 1.40 -9.71 6.94
CA ILE A 160 0.97 -9.66 8.34
C ILE A 160 2.18 -9.78 9.26
N THR A 161 3.01 -10.81 9.04
CA THR A 161 4.28 -11.05 9.75
C THR A 161 5.40 -11.34 8.76
N ASP A 162 6.62 -11.61 9.24
CA ASP A 162 7.73 -12.05 8.40
C ASP A 162 7.47 -13.41 7.74
N HIS A 163 6.54 -14.21 8.30
CA HIS A 163 6.26 -15.57 7.88
C HIS A 163 4.82 -15.78 7.40
N LEU A 164 3.99 -14.74 7.41
CA LEU A 164 2.57 -14.84 7.07
C LEU A 164 2.11 -13.68 6.22
N MET A 165 1.51 -13.97 5.07
CA MET A 165 0.93 -12.99 4.17
C MET A 165 -0.47 -13.44 3.72
N VAL A 166 -1.30 -12.47 3.33
CA VAL A 166 -2.59 -12.70 2.68
C VAL A 166 -2.44 -12.35 1.21
N TYR A 167 -3.01 -13.15 0.32
CA TYR A 167 -2.96 -12.90 -1.11
C TYR A 167 -4.23 -13.34 -1.84
N TYR A 168 -4.45 -12.76 -3.01
CA TYR A 168 -5.54 -13.15 -3.93
C TYR A 168 -4.94 -13.91 -5.14
N PRO A 169 -4.94 -15.27 -5.12
CA PRO A 169 -4.26 -16.08 -6.14
C PRO A 169 -4.64 -15.76 -7.58
N PRO A 170 -5.94 -15.52 -7.94
CA PRO A 170 -6.33 -15.31 -9.33
C PRO A 170 -5.73 -14.06 -9.98
N ALA A 171 -5.20 -13.12 -9.20
CA ALA A 171 -4.55 -11.93 -9.75
C ALA A 171 -3.16 -12.22 -10.32
N PHE A 172 -2.48 -13.29 -9.92
CA PHE A 172 -1.10 -13.57 -10.32
C PHE A 172 -1.07 -14.32 -11.67
N LEU A 173 -1.03 -13.57 -12.79
CA LEU A 173 -0.98 -14.13 -14.13
C LEU A 173 0.40 -14.70 -14.46
N GLN A 174 1.44 -13.93 -14.20
CA GLN A 174 2.85 -14.33 -14.28
C GLN A 174 3.63 -13.61 -13.19
N THR A 175 4.58 -14.30 -12.58
CA THR A 175 5.45 -13.71 -11.56
C THR A 175 6.90 -14.00 -11.86
N PHE A 176 7.76 -13.03 -11.63
CA PHE A 176 9.19 -13.10 -11.91
C PHE A 176 9.98 -12.73 -10.65
N PHE A 177 11.01 -13.49 -10.40
CA PHE A 177 12.05 -13.15 -9.45
C PHE A 177 13.20 -12.48 -10.20
N ILE A 178 13.54 -11.26 -9.80
CA ILE A 178 14.51 -10.42 -10.49
C ILE A 178 15.59 -9.97 -9.51
N THR A 179 16.84 -10.20 -9.90
CA THR A 179 18.04 -9.64 -9.27
C THR A 179 18.87 -8.92 -10.33
N ARG A 180 20.02 -8.39 -9.97
CA ARG A 180 20.95 -7.81 -10.96
C ARG A 180 21.44 -8.83 -12.00
N GLU A 181 21.46 -10.12 -11.63
CA GLU A 181 22.04 -11.19 -12.43
C GLU A 181 20.99 -12.11 -13.07
N LYS A 182 19.78 -12.14 -12.51
CA LYS A 182 18.74 -13.11 -12.86
C LYS A 182 17.40 -12.44 -13.09
N ASN A 183 16.68 -12.98 -14.06
CA ASN A 183 15.25 -12.69 -14.25
C ASN A 183 14.58 -14.01 -14.66
N ILE A 184 13.93 -14.66 -13.71
CA ILE A 184 13.36 -16.00 -13.90
C ILE A 184 11.89 -16.03 -13.51
N PRO A 185 11.03 -16.74 -14.24
CA PRO A 185 9.65 -16.95 -13.85
C PRO A 185 9.60 -17.83 -12.58
N ILE A 186 8.64 -17.52 -11.70
CA ILE A 186 8.41 -18.27 -10.48
C ILE A 186 6.91 -18.50 -10.27
N ASP A 187 6.58 -19.58 -9.56
CA ASP A 187 5.29 -19.69 -8.85
C ASP A 187 5.39 -18.97 -7.51
N ILE A 188 4.57 -17.95 -7.29
CA ILE A 188 4.67 -17.10 -6.09
C ILE A 188 4.46 -17.90 -4.80
N LYS A 189 3.54 -18.86 -4.80
CA LYS A 189 3.26 -19.68 -3.63
C LYS A 189 4.43 -20.62 -3.32
N ALA A 190 4.93 -21.32 -4.31
CA ALA A 190 6.10 -22.20 -4.13
C ALA A 190 7.33 -21.41 -3.67
N TRP A 191 7.57 -20.25 -4.29
CA TRP A 191 8.69 -19.38 -3.97
C TRP A 191 8.63 -18.85 -2.52
N MET A 192 7.45 -18.46 -2.04
CA MET A 192 7.22 -18.03 -0.66
C MET A 192 7.37 -19.18 0.33
N ASN A 193 6.80 -20.36 0.01
CA ASN A 193 6.91 -21.55 0.87
C ASN A 193 8.36 -21.99 1.08
N GLU A 194 9.20 -21.93 0.02
CA GLU A 194 10.64 -22.22 0.13
C GLU A 194 11.36 -21.31 1.13
N ARG A 195 10.83 -20.11 1.33
CA ARG A 195 11.31 -19.08 2.27
C ARG A 195 10.62 -19.11 3.62
N LYS A 196 9.79 -20.15 3.86
CA LYS A 196 8.99 -20.31 5.07
C LYS A 196 8.03 -19.15 5.32
N VAL A 197 7.45 -18.64 4.24
CA VAL A 197 6.40 -17.63 4.28
C VAL A 197 5.10 -18.26 3.82
N ASP A 198 4.12 -18.33 4.71
CA ASP A 198 2.80 -18.87 4.42
C ASP A 198 1.92 -17.83 3.74
N LEU A 199 1.30 -18.24 2.65
CA LEU A 199 0.33 -17.43 1.90
C LEU A 199 -1.08 -17.93 2.16
N VAL A 200 -1.87 -17.15 2.89
CA VAL A 200 -3.30 -17.41 3.10
C VAL A 200 -4.10 -16.82 1.94
N PRO A 201 -4.77 -17.68 1.13
CA PRO A 201 -5.56 -17.20 0.01
C PRO A 201 -6.87 -16.59 0.48
N ILE A 202 -7.29 -15.49 -0.16
CA ILE A 202 -8.62 -14.92 0.01
C ILE A 202 -9.50 -15.17 -1.21
N SER A 203 -10.81 -15.15 -0.98
CA SER A 203 -11.83 -15.31 -2.02
C SER A 203 -12.02 -14.02 -2.84
N ASP A 204 -12.71 -14.14 -3.98
CA ASP A 204 -13.08 -13.00 -4.82
C ASP A 204 -13.94 -11.98 -4.07
N LYS A 205 -14.87 -12.45 -3.24
CA LYS A 205 -15.68 -11.58 -2.38
C LYS A 205 -14.82 -10.78 -1.40
N GLU A 206 -13.88 -11.43 -0.73
CA GLU A 206 -12.99 -10.76 0.22
C GLU A 206 -12.06 -9.77 -0.48
N GLN A 207 -11.54 -10.11 -1.66
CA GLN A 207 -10.71 -9.20 -2.44
C GLN A 207 -11.48 -7.92 -2.82
N THR A 208 -12.75 -8.04 -3.25
CA THR A 208 -13.59 -6.88 -3.57
C THR A 208 -13.99 -6.07 -2.33
N GLN A 209 -13.87 -6.63 -1.14
CA GLN A 209 -14.11 -6.00 0.16
C GLN A 209 -12.81 -5.61 0.88
N TRP A 210 -11.72 -5.36 0.15
CA TRP A 210 -10.43 -4.89 0.69
C TRP A 210 -9.68 -5.92 1.55
N GLY A 211 -9.90 -7.22 1.35
CA GLY A 211 -9.35 -8.28 2.18
C GLY A 211 -7.82 -8.33 2.27
N CYS A 212 -7.09 -7.90 1.22
CA CYS A 212 -5.65 -7.72 1.29
C CYS A 212 -5.22 -6.34 1.82
N SER A 213 -6.11 -5.33 1.78
CA SER A 213 -5.72 -3.93 2.03
C SER A 213 -6.00 -3.52 3.49
N PHE A 214 -5.46 -4.27 4.43
CA PHE A 214 -5.46 -3.99 5.87
C PHE A 214 -4.19 -3.23 6.29
N VAL A 215 -4.22 -2.64 7.49
CA VAL A 215 -3.07 -1.93 8.09
C VAL A 215 -2.37 -2.85 9.09
N PRO A 216 -1.16 -3.34 8.80
CA PRO A 216 -0.38 -4.05 9.80
C PRO A 216 0.18 -3.04 10.82
N LEU A 217 -0.22 -3.13 12.09
CA LEU A 217 0.32 -2.29 13.17
C LEU A 217 1.67 -2.80 13.66
N SER A 218 1.73 -4.08 13.97
CA SER A 218 2.93 -4.78 14.41
C SER A 218 2.89 -6.22 13.90
N GLN A 219 3.87 -7.03 14.23
CA GLN A 219 3.90 -8.45 13.88
C GLN A 219 2.63 -9.13 14.44
N GLY A 220 1.79 -9.64 13.55
CA GLY A 220 0.56 -10.35 13.89
C GLY A 220 -0.61 -9.48 14.36
N VAL A 221 -0.53 -8.15 14.34
CA VAL A 221 -1.64 -7.27 14.68
C VAL A 221 -2.04 -6.41 13.48
N ILE A 222 -3.29 -6.51 13.05
CA ILE A 222 -3.80 -5.78 11.89
C ILE A 222 -5.07 -5.01 12.20
N ILE A 223 -5.24 -3.86 11.53
CA ILE A 223 -6.51 -3.13 11.50
C ILE A 223 -7.13 -3.36 10.13
N ASN A 224 -8.40 -3.75 10.10
CA ASN A 224 -9.16 -3.93 8.86
C ASN A 224 -10.62 -3.46 9.04
N TYR A 225 -11.30 -3.30 7.92
CA TYR A 225 -12.76 -3.22 7.97
C TYR A 225 -13.36 -4.55 8.43
N ASP A 226 -14.34 -4.50 9.30
CA ASP A 226 -15.03 -5.70 9.82
C ASP A 226 -15.76 -6.52 8.75
N ILE A 227 -16.01 -5.90 7.58
CA ILE A 227 -16.63 -6.52 6.40
C ILE A 227 -15.62 -7.17 5.44
N SER A 228 -14.31 -6.95 5.63
CA SER A 228 -13.29 -7.29 4.62
C SER A 228 -13.02 -8.78 4.49
N LEU A 229 -13.09 -9.52 5.59
CA LEU A 229 -12.77 -10.94 5.63
C LEU A 229 -13.99 -11.75 6.10
N THR A 230 -14.11 -12.96 5.59
CA THR A 230 -15.11 -13.93 6.07
C THR A 230 -14.69 -14.49 7.43
N SER A 231 -15.66 -14.99 8.21
CA SER A 231 -15.37 -15.64 9.49
C SER A 231 -14.40 -16.82 9.35
N ASN A 232 -14.43 -17.53 8.22
CA ASN A 232 -13.50 -18.65 7.96
C ASN A 232 -12.06 -18.15 7.81
N THR A 233 -11.84 -17.13 6.99
CA THR A 233 -10.49 -16.55 6.78
C THR A 233 -9.98 -15.89 8.06
N THR A 234 -10.84 -15.16 8.78
CA THR A 234 -10.50 -14.59 10.09
C THR A 234 -10.05 -15.67 11.06
N HIS A 235 -10.82 -16.75 11.18
CA HIS A 235 -10.48 -17.87 12.08
C HIS A 235 -9.16 -18.55 11.71
N LEU A 236 -8.91 -18.78 10.41
CA LEU A 236 -7.61 -19.31 9.96
C LEU A 236 -6.44 -18.42 10.36
N LEU A 237 -6.57 -17.10 10.19
CA LEU A 237 -5.53 -16.14 10.56
C LEU A 237 -5.36 -16.06 12.09
N GLU A 238 -6.45 -16.16 12.87
CA GLU A 238 -6.39 -16.23 14.34
C GLU A 238 -5.66 -17.48 14.84
N GLN A 239 -5.82 -18.62 14.16
CA GLN A 239 -5.05 -19.84 14.46
C GLN A 239 -3.54 -19.66 14.23
N GLU A 240 -3.15 -18.80 13.30
CA GLU A 240 -1.78 -18.37 13.05
C GLU A 240 -1.31 -17.25 14.01
N GLY A 241 -2.11 -16.92 15.04
CA GLY A 241 -1.79 -15.91 16.04
C GLY A 241 -2.07 -14.46 15.63
N VAL A 242 -2.82 -14.23 14.55
CA VAL A 242 -3.19 -12.88 14.13
C VAL A 242 -4.27 -12.31 15.04
N ARG A 243 -4.05 -11.09 15.51
CA ARG A 243 -5.00 -10.30 16.27
C ARG A 243 -5.60 -9.21 15.39
N PHE A 244 -6.92 -9.16 15.36
CA PHE A 244 -7.68 -8.17 14.59
C PHE A 244 -8.13 -6.99 15.47
N ILE A 245 -8.03 -5.80 14.90
CA ILE A 245 -8.67 -4.59 15.37
C ILE A 245 -9.64 -4.18 14.26
N HIS A 246 -10.92 -4.30 14.53
CA HIS A 246 -11.95 -4.03 13.55
C HIS A 246 -12.36 -2.56 13.56
N PHE A 247 -12.62 -2.02 12.36
CA PHE A 247 -13.23 -0.72 12.15
C PHE A 247 -14.43 -0.89 11.22
N HIS A 248 -15.58 -0.35 11.62
CA HIS A 248 -16.78 -0.41 10.78
C HIS A 248 -16.80 0.79 9.83
N PRO A 249 -16.74 0.58 8.49
CA PRO A 249 -16.76 1.68 7.53
C PRO A 249 -18.20 2.02 7.13
N ASP A 250 -18.45 3.31 6.91
CA ASP A 250 -19.68 3.79 6.30
C ASP A 250 -19.36 4.87 5.23
N ALA A 251 -19.04 6.09 5.62
CA ALA A 251 -18.68 7.16 4.70
C ALA A 251 -17.29 6.96 4.07
N LEU A 252 -16.32 6.41 4.81
CA LEU A 252 -14.99 6.05 4.27
C LEU A 252 -15.11 5.03 3.14
N LEU A 253 -15.98 4.05 3.29
CA LEU A 253 -16.24 3.04 2.24
C LEU A 253 -16.82 3.67 0.97
N ALA A 254 -17.74 4.64 1.12
CA ALA A 254 -18.31 5.38 0.00
C ALA A 254 -17.24 6.18 -0.77
N GLY A 255 -16.16 6.55 -0.13
CA GLY A 255 -14.99 7.17 -0.76
C GLY A 255 -14.21 6.24 -1.68
N GLY A 256 -14.35 4.91 -1.54
CA GLY A 256 -13.76 3.90 -2.41
C GLY A 256 -12.33 3.50 -2.04
N GLY A 257 -11.96 3.60 -0.76
CA GLY A 257 -10.67 3.17 -0.23
C GLY A 257 -10.75 2.38 1.06
N SER A 258 -9.71 1.60 1.35
CA SER A 258 -9.53 0.90 2.62
C SER A 258 -8.89 1.82 3.68
N LEU A 259 -8.82 1.36 4.94
CA LEU A 259 -8.07 2.03 6.00
C LEU A 259 -6.58 2.18 5.64
N ARG A 260 -6.01 1.20 4.94
CA ARG A 260 -4.63 1.28 4.47
C ARG A 260 -4.43 2.44 3.50
N CYS A 261 -5.38 2.66 2.59
CA CYS A 261 -5.31 3.76 1.62
C CYS A 261 -5.22 5.14 2.30
N LEU A 262 -5.81 5.31 3.49
CA LEU A 262 -5.83 6.56 4.23
C LEU A 262 -4.50 6.88 4.95
N THR A 263 -3.57 5.94 5.02
CA THR A 263 -2.34 6.11 5.80
C THR A 263 -1.08 5.77 5.01
N MET A 264 -0.09 6.64 5.08
CA MET A 264 1.28 6.33 4.67
C MET A 264 2.11 6.02 5.93
N ARG A 265 2.76 4.86 5.94
CA ARG A 265 3.65 4.51 7.03
C ARG A 265 5.00 5.21 6.83
N ILE A 266 5.44 5.99 7.83
CA ILE A 266 6.65 6.79 7.74
C ILE A 266 7.83 6.08 8.41
N TRP A 267 7.66 5.62 9.65
CA TRP A 267 8.67 4.87 10.39
C TRP A 267 8.08 3.60 11.01
N ARG A 268 8.98 2.71 11.33
CA ARG A 268 8.72 1.52 12.10
C ARG A 268 9.89 1.34 13.04
N ASP A 269 9.62 1.30 14.32
CA ASP A 269 10.57 0.73 15.25
C ASP A 269 10.52 -0.78 15.01
N ASP A 270 11.59 -1.32 14.43
CA ASP A 270 11.73 -2.76 14.30
C ASP A 270 11.96 -3.31 15.71
N ALA A 271 10.90 -3.89 16.29
CA ALA A 271 10.94 -4.60 17.54
C ALA A 271 11.37 -6.05 17.29
#